data_e7ec5be216dc84eb543ffb18a8efdd79
#
_entry.id   e7ec5be216dc84eb543ffb18a8efdd79
#
_cell.length_a   1.000
_cell.length_b   1.000
_cell.length_c   1.000
_cell.angle_alpha   90.00
_cell.angle_beta   90.00
_cell.angle_gamma   90.00
#
_symmetry.space_group_name_H-M   'P 1'
#
loop_
_entity.id
_entity.type
_entity.pdbx_description
1 polymer ?
#
loop_
_entity_poly.entity_id
_entity_poly.type
_entity_poly.pdbx_seq_one_letter_code
_entity_poly.pdbx_strand_id
1 'polypeptide(L)'
;MKKIAIIGAGISGLFIANLFRDNQDYQVTIYEKNTSIDLDEGYGIQLSTNSIKLLNKIGFNTLENKDKFHPDKIDFYTVKPEKKICDLNISDFNSFDCKYTTLKRSKLVEFLKDRLEDNIIKYDHDIEKIEKDNNQIIITFNKSIKVICDHLIISDGVFSKGKSIISNNEIKPVYNNSIAIRGNISRKNLNSLNEKNISLFMGSNFHYVIYPTNNDNEASNFIGVLKYKLTANELDNYILKLQ
;
A
#
# COMPACT_ATOMS: atom_id res chain seq x y z
N MET A 1 28.10 -10.98 8.28
CA MET A 1 26.67 -10.68 8.04
C MET A 1 26.53 -9.17 7.92
N LYS A 2 26.01 -8.65 6.81
CA LYS A 2 25.79 -7.22 6.57
C LYS A 2 24.47 -6.77 7.17
N LYS A 3 24.43 -5.59 7.76
CA LYS A 3 23.25 -5.01 8.38
C LYS A 3 22.47 -4.15 7.39
N ILE A 4 21.20 -4.42 7.21
CA ILE A 4 20.27 -3.62 6.39
C ILE A 4 19.29 -2.95 7.34
N ALA A 5 19.24 -1.61 7.31
CA ALA A 5 18.19 -0.83 7.95
C ALA A 5 17.13 -0.44 6.92
N ILE A 6 15.86 -0.70 7.22
CA ILE A 6 14.72 -0.31 6.40
C ILE A 6 13.90 0.73 7.18
N ILE A 7 13.65 1.90 6.62
CA ILE A 7 12.84 2.94 7.25
C ILE A 7 11.41 2.85 6.73
N GLY A 8 10.47 2.58 7.63
CA GLY A 8 9.04 2.44 7.37
C GLY A 8 8.56 0.99 7.25
N ALA A 9 7.58 0.62 8.08
CA ALA A 9 6.91 -0.68 8.09
C ALA A 9 5.64 -0.72 7.23
N GLY A 10 5.59 0.04 6.15
CA GLY A 10 4.56 -0.05 5.13
C GLY A 10 4.72 -1.28 4.24
N ILE A 11 3.81 -1.47 3.27
CA ILE A 11 3.84 -2.61 2.33
C ILE A 11 5.22 -2.79 1.69
N SER A 12 5.87 -1.70 1.26
CA SER A 12 7.19 -1.77 0.62
C SER A 12 8.28 -2.26 1.56
N GLY A 13 8.36 -1.70 2.78
CA GLY A 13 9.37 -2.08 3.76
C GLY A 13 9.19 -3.52 4.23
N LEU A 14 7.96 -3.92 4.54
CA LEU A 14 7.63 -5.29 4.92
C LEU A 14 7.94 -6.29 3.79
N PHE A 15 7.60 -5.93 2.53
CA PHE A 15 7.89 -6.79 1.38
C PHE A 15 9.39 -6.98 1.18
N ILE A 16 10.17 -5.90 1.23
CA ILE A 16 11.63 -5.96 1.08
C ILE A 16 12.26 -6.80 2.20
N ALA A 17 11.83 -6.61 3.45
CA ALA A 17 12.33 -7.42 4.56
C ALA A 17 12.08 -8.92 4.34
N ASN A 18 10.90 -9.28 3.83
CA ASN A 18 10.59 -10.68 3.48
C ASN A 18 11.49 -11.25 2.39
N LEU A 19 11.97 -10.45 1.43
CA LEU A 19 12.90 -10.92 0.40
C LEU A 19 14.27 -11.32 0.98
N PHE A 20 14.65 -10.76 2.11
CA PHE A 20 15.92 -11.07 2.79
C PHE A 20 15.78 -12.07 3.95
N ARG A 21 14.55 -12.44 4.32
CA ARG A 21 14.26 -13.24 5.53
C ARG A 21 15.11 -14.49 5.65
N ASP A 22 15.26 -15.23 4.56
CA ASP A 22 15.95 -16.52 4.54
C ASP A 22 17.43 -16.40 4.11
N ASN A 23 17.95 -15.17 3.97
CA ASN A 23 19.31 -14.91 3.53
C ASN A 23 20.24 -14.64 4.72
N GLN A 24 21.09 -15.61 5.06
CA GLN A 24 22.00 -15.55 6.21
C GLN A 24 23.13 -14.52 6.07
N ASP A 25 23.39 -13.97 4.89
CA ASP A 25 24.39 -12.93 4.69
C ASP A 25 23.97 -11.56 5.20
N TYR A 26 22.66 -11.40 5.46
CA TYR A 26 22.08 -10.12 5.88
C TYR A 26 21.30 -10.22 7.18
N GLN A 27 21.48 -9.21 8.01
CA GLN A 27 20.63 -8.93 9.16
C GLN A 27 19.75 -7.73 8.85
N VAL A 28 18.45 -7.95 8.74
CA VAL A 28 17.48 -6.90 8.42
C VAL A 28 16.80 -6.40 9.68
N THR A 29 16.64 -5.07 9.78
CA THR A 29 15.81 -4.43 10.82
C THR A 29 14.97 -3.34 10.17
N ILE A 30 13.66 -3.31 10.47
CA ILE A 30 12.73 -2.27 10.06
C ILE A 30 12.58 -1.29 11.23
N TYR A 31 12.61 0.01 10.92
CA TYR A 31 12.38 1.09 11.87
C TYR A 31 11.12 1.84 11.47
N GLU A 32 10.12 1.82 12.35
CA GLU A 32 8.81 2.42 12.13
C GLU A 32 8.60 3.56 13.14
N LYS A 33 8.16 4.73 12.65
CA LYS A 33 7.91 5.90 13.49
C LYS A 33 6.74 5.73 14.45
N ASN A 34 5.72 4.99 14.02
CA ASN A 34 4.54 4.73 14.83
C ASN A 34 4.81 3.66 15.90
N THR A 35 3.98 3.63 16.92
CA THR A 35 4.05 2.63 18.00
C THR A 35 3.49 1.26 17.60
N SER A 36 2.76 1.20 16.48
CA SER A 36 2.19 -0.03 15.92
C SER A 36 1.89 0.14 14.42
N ILE A 37 1.67 -0.96 13.72
CA ILE A 37 1.13 -0.94 12.36
C ILE A 37 -0.40 -0.93 12.47
N ASP A 38 -1.02 0.08 11.85
CA ASP A 38 -2.48 0.17 11.77
C ASP A 38 -3.01 -0.85 10.75
N LEU A 39 -3.83 -1.79 11.25
CA LEU A 39 -4.54 -2.79 10.46
C LEU A 39 -6.04 -2.46 10.31
N ASP A 40 -6.52 -1.42 10.97
CA ASP A 40 -7.95 -1.07 10.98
C ASP A 40 -8.40 -0.33 9.71
N GLU A 41 -7.46 0.14 8.89
CA GLU A 41 -7.77 0.69 7.57
C GLU A 41 -8.38 -0.39 6.65
N GLY A 42 -9.71 -0.50 6.68
CA GLY A 42 -10.50 -1.50 5.98
C GLY A 42 -10.59 -1.31 4.45
N TYR A 43 -9.70 -0.53 3.84
CA TYR A 43 -9.74 -0.26 2.41
C TYR A 43 -9.22 -1.43 1.57
N GLY A 44 -9.83 -1.58 0.39
CA GLY A 44 -9.36 -2.52 -0.61
C GLY A 44 -8.10 -2.05 -1.35
N ILE A 45 -7.35 -3.01 -1.86
CA ILE A 45 -6.23 -2.81 -2.78
C ILE A 45 -6.40 -3.75 -3.97
N GLN A 46 -5.93 -3.33 -5.13
CA GLN A 46 -5.91 -4.11 -6.35
C GLN A 46 -4.46 -4.41 -6.70
N LEU A 47 -4.17 -5.67 -6.95
CA LEU A 47 -2.84 -6.19 -7.28
C LEU A 47 -2.88 -6.80 -8.68
N SER A 48 -2.16 -6.20 -9.60
CA SER A 48 -1.97 -6.74 -10.94
C SER A 48 -1.06 -7.97 -10.94
N THR A 49 -1.09 -8.73 -12.02
CA THR A 49 -0.35 -10.00 -12.15
C THR A 49 1.16 -9.87 -11.94
N ASN A 50 1.75 -8.74 -12.34
CA ASN A 50 3.16 -8.44 -12.07
C ASN A 50 3.46 -8.27 -10.57
N SER A 51 2.56 -7.63 -9.82
CA SER A 51 2.67 -7.51 -8.35
C SER A 51 2.52 -8.87 -7.68
N ILE A 52 1.57 -9.68 -8.14
CA ILE A 52 1.37 -11.05 -7.63
C ILE A 52 2.62 -11.91 -7.89
N LYS A 53 3.22 -11.80 -9.06
CA LYS A 53 4.47 -12.51 -9.38
C LYS A 53 5.60 -12.20 -8.39
N LEU A 54 5.70 -10.93 -7.96
CA LEU A 54 6.68 -10.54 -6.94
C LEU A 54 6.30 -11.07 -5.56
N LEU A 55 5.05 -10.93 -5.17
CA LEU A 55 4.55 -11.40 -3.88
C LEU A 55 4.62 -12.93 -3.73
N ASN A 56 4.46 -13.67 -4.81
CA ASN A 56 4.62 -15.13 -4.80
C ASN A 56 6.04 -15.58 -4.47
N LYS A 57 7.07 -14.75 -4.71
CA LYS A 57 8.44 -15.04 -4.27
C LYS A 57 8.57 -15.17 -2.75
N ILE A 58 7.66 -14.54 -2.02
CA ILE A 58 7.59 -14.62 -0.56
C ILE A 58 6.40 -15.45 -0.06
N GLY A 59 5.76 -16.22 -0.97
CA GLY A 59 4.71 -17.18 -0.62
C GLY A 59 3.29 -16.62 -0.55
N PHE A 60 2.96 -15.54 -1.26
CA PHE A 60 1.61 -14.95 -1.27
C PHE A 60 0.53 -15.91 -1.79
N ASN A 61 0.90 -16.89 -2.62
CA ASN A 61 0.02 -17.95 -3.09
C ASN A 61 -0.56 -18.81 -1.95
N THR A 62 0.06 -18.80 -0.76
CA THR A 62 -0.45 -19.50 0.43
C THR A 62 -1.54 -18.75 1.18
N LEU A 63 -1.79 -17.46 0.85
CA LEU A 63 -2.88 -16.70 1.44
C LEU A 63 -4.21 -17.37 1.10
N GLU A 64 -5.08 -17.51 2.09
CA GLU A 64 -6.35 -18.22 1.94
C GLU A 64 -7.27 -17.55 0.91
N ASN A 65 -8.03 -18.36 0.19
CA ASN A 65 -8.95 -17.85 -0.84
C ASN A 65 -10.10 -17.01 -0.26
N LYS A 66 -10.45 -17.19 1.01
CA LYS A 66 -11.46 -16.36 1.68
C LYS A 66 -11.02 -14.91 1.86
N ASP A 67 -9.70 -14.64 1.93
CA ASP A 67 -9.12 -13.32 2.19
C ASP A 67 -8.79 -12.54 0.91
N LYS A 68 -9.04 -13.11 -0.26
CA LYS A 68 -8.75 -12.51 -1.55
C LYS A 68 -9.84 -12.81 -2.56
N PHE A 69 -9.90 -12.02 -3.62
CA PHE A 69 -10.82 -12.20 -4.73
C PHE A 69 -10.08 -12.06 -6.07
N HIS A 70 -10.52 -12.80 -7.08
CA HIS A 70 -9.97 -12.74 -8.43
C HIS A 70 -11.05 -12.27 -9.39
N PRO A 71 -11.14 -10.97 -9.70
CA PRO A 71 -12.14 -10.47 -10.63
C PRO A 71 -11.85 -10.94 -12.06
N ASP A 72 -12.93 -11.18 -12.82
CA ASP A 72 -12.84 -11.62 -14.20
C ASP A 72 -12.58 -10.46 -15.15
N LYS A 73 -13.28 -9.34 -14.94
CA LYS A 73 -13.28 -8.17 -15.84
C LYS A 73 -13.26 -6.86 -15.08
N ILE A 74 -12.93 -5.80 -15.83
CA ILE A 74 -13.25 -4.42 -15.46
C ILE A 74 -14.36 -3.95 -16.40
N ASP A 75 -15.53 -3.64 -15.85
CA ASP A 75 -16.63 -3.04 -16.55
C ASP A 75 -16.56 -1.52 -16.46
N PHE A 76 -16.63 -0.83 -17.58
CA PHE A 76 -16.57 0.62 -17.66
C PHE A 76 -17.97 1.18 -17.89
N TYR A 77 -18.34 2.16 -17.08
CA TYR A 77 -19.64 2.82 -17.13
C TYR A 77 -19.51 4.33 -17.23
N THR A 78 -20.48 4.99 -17.86
CA THR A 78 -20.70 6.42 -17.66
C THR A 78 -21.53 6.63 -16.41
N VAL A 79 -21.34 7.79 -15.73
CA VAL A 79 -22.14 8.14 -14.55
C VAL A 79 -23.51 8.68 -14.93
N LYS A 80 -23.60 9.45 -16.04
CA LYS A 80 -24.86 9.99 -16.56
C LYS A 80 -24.87 10.00 -18.09
N PRO A 81 -25.79 9.29 -18.76
CA PRO A 81 -26.67 8.28 -18.20
C PRO A 81 -25.85 7.07 -17.74
N GLU A 82 -26.33 6.34 -16.75
CA GLU A 82 -25.65 5.10 -16.29
C GLU A 82 -25.71 4.05 -17.40
N LYS A 83 -24.63 3.94 -18.15
CA LYS A 83 -24.54 3.05 -19.31
C LYS A 83 -23.18 2.39 -19.34
N LYS A 84 -23.17 1.08 -19.56
CA LYS A 84 -21.93 0.35 -19.81
C LYS A 84 -21.36 0.79 -21.17
N ILE A 85 -20.08 1.17 -21.16
CA ILE A 85 -19.34 1.59 -22.36
C ILE A 85 -18.66 0.39 -23.01
N CYS A 86 -17.88 -0.35 -22.21
CA CYS A 86 -17.11 -1.51 -22.64
C CYS A 86 -16.72 -2.35 -21.41
N ASP A 87 -16.04 -3.43 -21.64
CA ASP A 87 -15.32 -4.18 -20.60
C ASP A 87 -13.91 -4.53 -21.06
N LEU A 88 -13.04 -4.79 -20.08
CA LEU A 88 -11.71 -5.31 -20.26
C LEU A 88 -11.64 -6.66 -19.55
N ASN A 89 -11.36 -7.73 -20.29
CA ASN A 89 -11.16 -9.05 -19.71
C ASN A 89 -9.77 -9.13 -19.08
N ILE A 90 -9.69 -8.93 -17.75
CA ILE A 90 -8.43 -8.96 -17.03
C ILE A 90 -7.94 -10.40 -16.77
N SER A 91 -8.83 -11.38 -16.87
CA SER A 91 -8.45 -12.78 -16.78
C SER A 91 -7.51 -13.23 -17.92
N ASP A 92 -7.53 -12.55 -19.07
CA ASP A 92 -6.63 -12.83 -20.20
C ASP A 92 -5.16 -12.53 -19.87
N PHE A 93 -4.90 -11.69 -18.89
CA PHE A 93 -3.56 -11.39 -18.39
C PHE A 93 -3.10 -12.30 -17.26
N ASN A 94 -3.96 -13.19 -16.79
CA ASN A 94 -3.65 -14.12 -15.73
C ASN A 94 -2.79 -15.28 -16.26
N SER A 95 -1.88 -15.75 -15.41
CA SER A 95 -1.20 -17.04 -15.58
C SER A 95 -1.63 -17.99 -14.46
N PHE A 96 -1.22 -19.25 -14.54
CA PHE A 96 -1.56 -20.26 -13.55
C PHE A 96 -1.30 -19.77 -12.10
N ASP A 97 -0.13 -19.17 -11.87
CA ASP A 97 0.30 -18.74 -10.53
C ASP A 97 0.07 -17.26 -10.23
N CYS A 98 -0.26 -16.44 -11.25
CA CYS A 98 -0.35 -15.00 -11.09
C CYS A 98 -1.68 -14.49 -11.62
N LYS A 99 -2.68 -14.40 -10.74
CA LYS A 99 -4.00 -13.87 -11.07
C LYS A 99 -4.15 -12.45 -10.53
N TYR A 100 -4.77 -11.59 -11.32
CA TYR A 100 -5.20 -10.28 -10.81
C TYR A 100 -6.00 -10.49 -9.54
N THR A 101 -5.65 -9.76 -8.48
CA THR A 101 -6.18 -10.03 -7.14
C THR A 101 -6.63 -8.74 -6.48
N THR A 102 -7.79 -8.76 -5.87
CA THR A 102 -8.27 -7.72 -4.97
C THR A 102 -8.41 -8.27 -3.56
N LEU A 103 -8.06 -7.49 -2.55
CA LEU A 103 -8.16 -7.88 -1.16
C LEU A 103 -8.20 -6.64 -0.25
N LYS A 104 -8.48 -6.82 1.03
CA LYS A 104 -8.31 -5.74 2.01
C LYS A 104 -6.81 -5.43 2.18
N ARG A 105 -6.45 -4.14 2.23
CA ARG A 105 -5.06 -3.70 2.46
C ARG A 105 -4.51 -4.27 3.76
N SER A 106 -5.32 -4.29 4.81
CA SER A 106 -4.96 -4.89 6.10
C SER A 106 -4.51 -6.34 5.97
N LYS A 107 -5.20 -7.15 5.16
CA LYS A 107 -4.83 -8.56 4.93
C LYS A 107 -3.49 -8.73 4.22
N LEU A 108 -3.15 -7.82 3.30
CA LEU A 108 -1.82 -7.82 2.70
C LEU A 108 -0.74 -7.44 3.72
N VAL A 109 -0.99 -6.43 4.54
CA VAL A 109 -0.04 -5.98 5.57
C VAL A 109 0.15 -7.06 6.64
N GLU A 110 -0.94 -7.66 7.12
CA GLU A 110 -0.93 -8.80 8.06
C GLU A 110 -0.10 -9.96 7.50
N PHE A 111 -0.39 -10.40 6.28
CA PHE A 111 0.38 -11.44 5.59
C PHE A 111 1.88 -11.14 5.53
N LEU A 112 2.25 -9.89 5.21
CA LEU A 112 3.66 -9.49 5.12
C LEU A 112 4.33 -9.44 6.49
N LYS A 113 3.62 -8.99 7.52
CA LYS A 113 4.12 -8.88 8.89
C LYS A 113 4.30 -10.26 9.53
N ASP A 114 3.30 -11.13 9.44
CA ASP A 114 3.27 -12.42 10.12
C ASP A 114 4.35 -13.41 9.62
N ARG A 115 4.99 -13.10 8.52
CA ARG A 115 6.10 -13.87 7.96
C ARG A 115 7.47 -13.42 8.47
N LEU A 116 7.53 -12.34 9.21
CA LEU A 116 8.74 -11.78 9.78
C LEU A 116 8.82 -12.19 11.27
N GLU A 117 10.04 -12.28 11.79
CA GLU A 117 10.26 -12.51 13.21
C GLU A 117 9.79 -11.29 14.03
N ASP A 118 9.26 -11.52 15.23
CA ASP A 118 8.65 -10.48 16.08
C ASP A 118 9.58 -9.31 16.40
N ASN A 119 10.88 -9.53 16.41
CA ASN A 119 11.89 -8.54 16.80
C ASN A 119 12.48 -7.74 15.63
N ILE A 120 12.11 -8.05 14.39
CA ILE A 120 12.62 -7.38 13.20
C ILE A 120 12.12 -5.92 13.10
N ILE A 121 10.90 -5.64 13.58
CA ILE A 121 10.30 -4.30 13.54
C ILE A 121 10.59 -3.59 14.86
N LYS A 122 11.26 -2.45 14.78
CA LYS A 122 11.49 -1.53 15.89
C LYS A 122 10.55 -0.34 15.73
N TYR A 123 9.54 -0.29 16.59
CA TYR A 123 8.56 0.79 16.65
C TYR A 123 9.10 2.02 17.39
N ASP A 124 8.41 3.16 17.26
CA ASP A 124 8.78 4.43 17.91
C ASP A 124 10.18 4.93 17.51
N HIS A 125 10.53 4.74 16.23
CA HIS A 125 11.81 5.15 15.66
C HIS A 125 11.57 6.13 14.49
N ASP A 126 11.40 7.41 14.82
CA ASP A 126 11.26 8.47 13.82
C ASP A 126 12.65 9.00 13.40
N ILE A 127 12.97 8.94 12.12
CA ILE A 127 14.28 9.31 11.60
C ILE A 127 14.51 10.82 11.68
N GLU A 128 15.69 11.22 12.19
CA GLU A 128 16.10 12.62 12.32
C GLU A 128 17.34 12.96 11.50
N LYS A 129 18.30 12.03 11.38
CA LYS A 129 19.57 12.29 10.68
C LYS A 129 20.12 11.02 10.04
N ILE A 130 20.79 11.20 8.89
CA ILE A 130 21.56 10.16 8.20
C ILE A 130 22.95 10.72 7.95
N GLU A 131 23.97 10.00 8.36
CA GLU A 131 25.37 10.34 8.15
C GLU A 131 26.08 9.15 7.50
N LYS A 132 27.03 9.44 6.62
CA LYS A 132 27.90 8.41 6.05
C LYS A 132 29.27 8.56 6.68
N ASP A 133 29.74 7.49 7.31
CA ASP A 133 31.08 7.39 7.86
C ASP A 133 31.81 6.20 7.23
N ASN A 134 32.83 6.50 6.42
CA ASN A 134 33.53 5.50 5.62
C ASN A 134 32.57 4.65 4.78
N ASN A 135 32.46 3.35 5.07
CA ASN A 135 31.58 2.40 4.41
C ASN A 135 30.30 2.09 5.19
N GLN A 136 30.05 2.80 6.30
CA GLN A 136 28.90 2.60 7.16
C GLN A 136 27.94 3.80 7.09
N ILE A 137 26.69 3.55 7.44
CA ILE A 137 25.64 4.55 7.52
C ILE A 137 25.22 4.63 8.99
N ILE A 138 25.27 5.84 9.54
CA ILE A 138 24.81 6.14 10.90
C ILE A 138 23.45 6.81 10.79
N ILE A 139 22.45 6.21 11.39
CA ILE A 139 21.08 6.73 11.42
C ILE A 139 20.81 7.20 12.85
N THR A 140 20.37 8.42 13.01
CA THR A 140 19.88 8.95 14.29
C THR A 140 18.36 9.06 14.23
N PHE A 141 17.72 8.47 15.22
CA PHE A 141 16.29 8.52 15.44
C PHE A 141 15.96 9.46 16.61
N ASN A 142 14.67 9.71 16.83
CA ASN A 142 14.15 10.37 18.02
C ASN A 142 14.80 9.79 19.30
N LYS A 143 14.77 10.55 20.39
CA LYS A 143 15.42 10.18 21.67
C LYS A 143 16.93 9.93 21.55
N SER A 144 17.59 10.46 20.51
CA SER A 144 19.03 10.30 20.24
C SER A 144 19.49 8.85 20.06
N ILE A 145 18.60 7.94 19.69
CA ILE A 145 18.94 6.55 19.39
C ILE A 145 19.76 6.52 18.10
N LYS A 146 20.96 5.92 18.17
CA LYS A 146 21.84 5.76 17.00
C LYS A 146 21.97 4.30 16.59
N VAL A 147 21.88 4.07 15.28
CA VAL A 147 22.02 2.76 14.66
C VAL A 147 23.05 2.84 13.55
N ILE A 148 23.90 1.82 13.44
CA ILE A 148 24.91 1.69 12.39
C ILE A 148 24.52 0.51 11.49
N CYS A 149 24.48 0.75 10.18
CA CYS A 149 24.21 -0.28 9.19
C CYS A 149 25.12 -0.17 7.97
N ASP A 150 25.19 -1.25 7.17
CA ASP A 150 25.95 -1.29 5.92
C ASP A 150 25.10 -0.79 4.74
N HIS A 151 23.78 -1.01 4.79
CA HIS A 151 22.83 -0.61 3.77
C HIS A 151 21.59 0.02 4.39
N LEU A 152 21.09 1.07 3.75
CA LEU A 152 19.87 1.79 4.15
C LEU A 152 18.87 1.77 3.01
N ILE A 153 17.63 1.39 3.31
CA ILE A 153 16.50 1.41 2.39
C ILE A 153 15.44 2.34 2.96
N ILE A 154 15.08 3.37 2.20
CA ILE A 154 14.04 4.34 2.57
C ILE A 154 12.72 3.90 1.94
N SER A 155 11.74 3.57 2.79
CA SER A 155 10.37 3.16 2.41
C SER A 155 9.30 3.82 3.30
N ASP A 156 9.57 5.03 3.76
CA ASP A 156 8.77 5.83 4.70
C ASP A 156 7.63 6.63 4.05
N GLY A 157 7.27 6.26 2.82
CA GLY A 157 6.04 6.69 2.17
C GLY A 157 6.10 8.07 1.49
N VAL A 158 4.91 8.63 1.22
CA VAL A 158 4.76 9.88 0.46
C VAL A 158 5.28 11.11 1.21
N PHE A 159 5.22 11.11 2.53
CA PHE A 159 5.75 12.16 3.42
C PHE A 159 7.16 11.86 3.93
N SER A 160 7.96 11.20 3.12
CA SER A 160 9.29 10.70 3.47
C SER A 160 10.22 11.78 4.05
N LYS A 161 10.56 11.63 5.32
CA LYS A 161 11.63 12.41 5.97
C LYS A 161 13.01 11.95 5.48
N GLY A 162 13.19 10.65 5.32
CA GLY A 162 14.45 10.07 4.85
C GLY A 162 14.88 10.60 3.50
N LYS A 163 13.93 10.78 2.57
CA LYS A 163 14.19 11.39 1.25
C LYS A 163 14.67 12.84 1.38
N SER A 164 14.03 13.63 2.24
CA SER A 164 14.42 15.03 2.47
C SER A 164 15.81 15.13 3.11
N ILE A 165 16.13 14.27 4.06
CA ILE A 165 17.45 14.22 4.73
C ILE A 165 18.55 13.89 3.71
N ILE A 166 18.36 12.84 2.89
CA ILE A 166 19.38 12.41 1.90
C ILE A 166 19.62 13.50 0.83
N SER A 167 18.56 14.17 0.41
CA SER A 167 18.67 15.20 -0.63
C SER A 167 19.15 16.58 -0.11
N ASN A 168 19.27 16.74 1.21
CA ASN A 168 19.49 18.03 1.87
C ASN A 168 18.50 19.12 1.46
N ASN A 169 17.31 18.73 1.05
CA ASN A 169 16.23 19.61 0.62
C ASN A 169 14.90 19.13 1.22
N GLU A 170 14.08 20.06 1.64
CA GLU A 170 12.73 19.73 2.03
C GLU A 170 11.92 19.30 0.80
N ILE A 171 11.52 18.02 0.76
CA ILE A 171 10.71 17.47 -0.33
C ILE A 171 9.29 17.27 0.19
N LYS A 172 8.38 18.12 -0.26
CA LYS A 172 6.96 18.04 0.07
C LYS A 172 6.17 17.37 -1.06
N PRO A 173 5.15 16.55 -0.74
CA PRO A 173 4.20 16.08 -1.73
C PRO A 173 3.47 17.27 -2.38
N VAL A 174 3.20 17.15 -3.68
CA VAL A 174 2.44 18.17 -4.42
C VAL A 174 0.98 17.72 -4.49
N TYR A 175 0.06 18.56 -4.04
CA TYR A 175 -1.37 18.32 -4.17
C TYR A 175 -1.81 18.51 -5.62
N ASN A 176 -2.36 17.48 -6.24
CA ASN A 176 -2.78 17.48 -7.66
C ASN A 176 -4.27 17.81 -7.84
N ASN A 177 -4.84 18.65 -7.00
CA ASN A 177 -6.25 19.08 -7.06
C ASN A 177 -7.24 17.90 -7.18
N SER A 178 -6.96 16.80 -6.50
CA SER A 178 -7.82 15.63 -6.47
C SER A 178 -7.85 15.02 -5.08
N ILE A 179 -9.04 14.68 -4.60
CA ILE A 179 -9.24 13.98 -3.34
C ILE A 179 -9.75 12.58 -3.59
N ALA A 180 -9.35 11.63 -2.76
CA ALA A 180 -9.86 10.28 -2.77
C ALA A 180 -10.78 10.04 -1.59
N ILE A 181 -11.98 9.53 -1.85
CA ILE A 181 -12.96 9.10 -0.87
C ILE A 181 -12.99 7.58 -0.88
N ARG A 182 -12.82 6.96 0.26
CA ARG A 182 -12.80 5.51 0.40
C ARG A 182 -13.87 5.03 1.35
N GLY A 183 -14.39 3.83 1.10
CA GLY A 183 -15.39 3.22 1.95
C GLY A 183 -15.72 1.80 1.53
N ASN A 184 -16.63 1.18 2.27
CA ASN A 184 -17.19 -0.12 1.93
C ASN A 184 -18.68 0.05 1.64
N ILE A 185 -19.18 -0.66 0.64
CA ILE A 185 -20.58 -0.67 0.24
C ILE A 185 -21.09 -2.10 0.39
N SER A 186 -22.26 -2.24 1.04
CA SER A 186 -22.94 -3.54 1.10
C SER A 186 -23.32 -4.00 -0.31
N ARG A 187 -22.98 -5.22 -0.67
CA ARG A 187 -23.32 -5.80 -1.99
C ARG A 187 -24.82 -5.88 -2.24
N LYS A 188 -25.63 -6.01 -1.20
CA LYS A 188 -27.10 -5.95 -1.31
C LYS A 188 -27.62 -4.70 -2.00
N ASN A 189 -26.85 -3.62 -1.98
CA ASN A 189 -27.19 -2.35 -2.62
C ASN A 189 -26.68 -2.24 -4.07
N LEU A 190 -26.03 -3.27 -4.61
CA LEU A 190 -25.35 -3.26 -5.90
C LEU A 190 -26.01 -4.22 -6.91
N ASN A 191 -27.32 -4.45 -6.80
CA ASN A 191 -28.09 -5.44 -7.58
C ASN A 191 -27.96 -5.35 -9.10
N SER A 192 -27.52 -4.20 -9.64
CA SER A 192 -27.33 -3.97 -11.08
C SER A 192 -25.91 -4.28 -11.57
N LEU A 193 -24.96 -4.54 -10.68
CA LEU A 193 -23.56 -4.76 -11.03
C LEU A 193 -23.19 -6.24 -10.99
N ASN A 194 -22.27 -6.62 -11.86
CA ASN A 194 -21.74 -7.97 -11.83
C ASN A 194 -20.78 -8.14 -10.62
N GLU A 195 -21.15 -8.97 -9.68
CA GLU A 195 -20.40 -9.22 -8.43
C GLU A 195 -19.00 -9.78 -8.65
N LYS A 196 -18.74 -10.37 -9.81
CA LYS A 196 -17.43 -10.94 -10.17
C LYS A 196 -16.49 -9.94 -10.82
N ASN A 197 -16.98 -8.75 -11.14
CA ASN A 197 -16.21 -7.76 -11.87
C ASN A 197 -15.82 -6.56 -11.00
N ILE A 198 -14.81 -5.85 -11.46
CA ILE A 198 -14.53 -4.48 -11.03
C ILE A 198 -15.43 -3.55 -11.84
N SER A 199 -16.16 -2.67 -11.20
CA SER A 199 -16.99 -1.66 -11.86
C SER A 199 -16.36 -0.28 -11.75
N LEU A 200 -15.97 0.31 -12.88
CA LEU A 200 -15.39 1.65 -12.98
C LEU A 200 -16.40 2.61 -13.61
N PHE A 201 -16.77 3.65 -12.89
CA PHE A 201 -17.69 4.70 -13.33
C PHE A 201 -16.92 5.98 -13.62
N MET A 202 -17.11 6.53 -14.82
CA MET A 202 -16.40 7.70 -15.30
C MET A 202 -17.34 8.90 -15.49
N GLY A 203 -17.01 10.00 -14.82
CA GLY A 203 -17.62 11.31 -15.02
C GLY A 203 -16.58 12.33 -15.48
N SER A 204 -16.98 13.55 -15.79
CA SER A 204 -16.10 14.60 -16.31
C SER A 204 -15.06 15.08 -15.28
N ASN A 205 -15.40 15.11 -14.00
CA ASN A 205 -14.56 15.62 -12.92
C ASN A 205 -14.36 14.61 -11.79
N PHE A 206 -14.87 13.41 -11.94
CA PHE A 206 -14.73 12.35 -10.95
C PHE A 206 -14.87 10.99 -11.61
N HIS A 207 -14.31 10.01 -10.97
CA HIS A 207 -14.55 8.60 -11.26
C HIS A 207 -14.62 7.84 -9.94
N TYR A 208 -15.26 6.70 -9.95
CA TYR A 208 -15.25 5.81 -8.81
C TYR A 208 -15.19 4.35 -9.25
N VAL A 209 -14.62 3.54 -8.38
CA VAL A 209 -14.43 2.11 -8.61
C VAL A 209 -15.05 1.36 -7.46
N ILE A 210 -15.80 0.32 -7.80
CA ILE A 210 -16.38 -0.63 -6.86
C ILE A 210 -15.82 -2.01 -7.21
N TYR A 211 -15.33 -2.73 -6.21
CA TYR A 211 -14.80 -4.07 -6.41
C TYR A 211 -14.87 -4.93 -5.15
N PRO A 212 -15.07 -6.24 -5.30
CA PRO A 212 -15.01 -7.19 -4.18
C PRO A 212 -13.59 -7.29 -3.63
N THR A 213 -13.45 -7.55 -2.33
CA THR A 213 -12.15 -7.75 -1.67
C THR A 213 -11.97 -9.15 -1.08
N ASN A 214 -13.04 -9.94 -1.07
CA ASN A 214 -13.08 -11.31 -0.59
C ASN A 214 -14.25 -12.06 -1.23
N ASN A 215 -14.37 -13.34 -0.92
CA ASN A 215 -15.45 -14.20 -1.43
C ASN A 215 -16.72 -14.21 -0.56
N ASP A 216 -16.78 -13.49 0.56
CA ASP A 216 -17.90 -13.57 1.52
C ASP A 216 -19.17 -12.84 1.06
N ASN A 217 -19.14 -12.19 -0.10
CA ASN A 217 -20.28 -11.50 -0.73
C ASN A 217 -21.00 -10.45 0.15
N GLU A 218 -20.41 -10.01 1.27
CA GLU A 218 -21.06 -9.05 2.17
C GLU A 218 -20.81 -7.58 1.78
N ALA A 219 -19.57 -7.26 1.43
CA ALA A 219 -19.18 -5.89 1.12
C ALA A 219 -18.22 -5.82 -0.06
N SER A 220 -18.32 -4.72 -0.81
CA SER A 220 -17.35 -4.30 -1.83
C SER A 220 -16.64 -3.04 -1.39
N ASN A 221 -15.39 -2.91 -1.78
CA ASN A 221 -14.64 -1.69 -1.58
C ASN A 221 -15.09 -0.63 -2.58
N PHE A 222 -15.19 0.61 -2.11
CA PHE A 222 -15.45 1.80 -2.91
C PHE A 222 -14.26 2.74 -2.83
N ILE A 223 -13.83 3.27 -3.97
CA ILE A 223 -12.91 4.39 -4.06
C ILE A 223 -13.43 5.37 -5.10
N GLY A 224 -13.74 6.60 -4.67
CA GLY A 224 -14.07 7.72 -5.54
C GLY A 224 -12.91 8.70 -5.58
N VAL A 225 -12.56 9.18 -6.78
CA VAL A 225 -11.59 10.25 -6.98
C VAL A 225 -12.33 11.45 -7.58
N LEU A 226 -12.29 12.55 -6.87
CA LEU A 226 -12.95 13.80 -7.24
C LEU A 226 -11.91 14.87 -7.52
N LYS A 227 -12.01 15.54 -8.66
CA LYS A 227 -11.25 16.75 -8.94
C LYS A 227 -11.77 17.87 -8.03
N TYR A 228 -10.95 18.29 -7.09
CA TYR A 228 -11.30 19.27 -6.08
C TYR A 228 -10.10 20.11 -5.71
N LYS A 229 -10.25 21.42 -5.71
CA LYS A 229 -9.17 22.34 -5.34
C LYS A 229 -9.33 22.77 -3.90
N LEU A 230 -8.47 22.28 -3.03
CA LEU A 230 -8.37 22.72 -1.63
C LEU A 230 -7.78 24.14 -1.57
N THR A 231 -8.25 24.93 -0.64
CA THR A 231 -7.58 26.17 -0.21
C THR A 231 -6.28 25.82 0.53
N ALA A 232 -5.36 26.76 0.66
CA ALA A 232 -4.12 26.52 1.41
C ALA A 232 -4.39 26.04 2.85
N ASN A 233 -5.31 26.69 3.57
CA ASN A 233 -5.66 26.31 4.94
C ASN A 233 -6.28 24.91 5.05
N GLU A 234 -7.13 24.52 4.10
CA GLU A 234 -7.68 23.15 4.05
C GLU A 234 -6.60 22.12 3.79
N LEU A 235 -5.67 22.44 2.88
CA LEU A 235 -4.56 21.55 2.55
C LEU A 235 -3.63 21.34 3.74
N ASP A 236 -3.25 22.41 4.43
CA ASP A 236 -2.39 22.35 5.62
C ASP A 236 -3.05 21.51 6.73
N ASN A 237 -4.34 21.72 7.00
CA ASN A 237 -5.11 20.96 7.97
C ASN A 237 -5.23 19.47 7.58
N TYR A 238 -5.28 19.18 6.28
CA TYR A 238 -5.35 17.79 5.80
C TYR A 238 -4.00 17.08 5.93
N ILE A 239 -2.91 17.76 5.61
CA ILE A 239 -1.55 17.24 5.76
C ILE A 239 -1.22 16.94 7.22
N LEU A 240 -1.58 17.84 8.15
CA LEU A 240 -1.38 17.64 9.59
C LEU A 240 -2.09 16.39 10.14
N LYS A 241 -3.20 15.96 9.54
CA LYS A 241 -3.91 14.74 9.94
C LYS A 241 -3.29 13.45 9.36
N LEU A 242 -2.43 13.57 8.34
CA LEU A 242 -1.81 12.44 7.67
C LEU A 242 -0.37 12.17 8.14
N GLN A 243 0.22 13.11 8.86
CA GLN A 243 1.56 12.99 9.48
C GLN A 243 1.50 12.35 10.87
#